data_0df26bb2623e51b317ef263ad393215e
#
_entry.id   0df26bb2623e51b317ef263ad393215e
#
_cell.length_a   1.000
_cell.length_b   1.000
_cell.length_c   1.000
_cell.angle_alpha   90.00
_cell.angle_beta   90.00
_cell.angle_gamma   90.00
#
_symmetry.space_group_name_H-M   'P 1'
#
loop_
_entity.id
_entity.type
_entity.pdbx_description
1 polymer ?
#
loop_
_entity_poly.entity_id
_entity_poly.type
_entity_poly.pdbx_seq_one_letter_code
_entity_poly.pdbx_strand_id
1 'polypeptide(L)'
;FGRPCLSKSVLGTKSAPPLLMGCNWGEEFRVEKCLGVRVETIDLPSMRIEVSSGSDLKFDKLLFATGSRARSLRLDAHSETLGLYSLRTLEDGVALQGAISPGAQVIILGGGLIGWELATTIQKMGAKAIILETANELLLRVLGKTIGSWCREELEAIGVEVHTGVSITHVDLDPSFREVRCGDGRRFSGDLAIVSGGAEPVTALAEHAGLACARGIIVNSVGMASSDTVYAAGDVASWPLRSGGRRSLETYLNSQNQAAVAAGAMLGKGEPAPQVPISWTEIAGHRIQMMGEVTGPGDVVTRVDPGGT
;
A
#
# COMPACT_ATOMS: atom_id res chain seq x y z
N PHE A 1 -11.00 9.44 1.92
CA PHE A 1 -9.81 10.10 2.48
C PHE A 1 -8.51 9.67 1.78
N GLY A 2 -7.45 10.49 1.93
CA GLY A 2 -6.14 10.20 1.35
C GLY A 2 -5.35 9.21 2.20
N ARG A 3 -5.14 7.98 1.75
CA ARG A 3 -4.36 6.95 2.47
C ARG A 3 -2.91 7.33 2.82
N PRO A 4 -2.17 8.14 2.02
CA PRO A 4 -0.81 8.54 2.40
C PRO A 4 -0.69 9.26 3.75
N CYS A 5 -1.81 9.74 4.30
CA CYS A 5 -1.82 10.38 5.62
C CYS A 5 -1.80 9.38 6.79
N LEU A 6 -2.08 8.09 6.57
CA LEU A 6 -2.21 7.09 7.63
C LEU A 6 -0.92 6.90 8.41
N SER A 7 0.21 6.73 7.72
CA SER A 7 1.55 6.56 8.32
C SER A 7 2.16 7.85 8.85
N LYS A 8 1.54 9.00 8.59
CA LYS A 8 2.05 10.36 8.90
C LYS A 8 1.13 11.06 9.91
N SER A 9 0.26 11.96 9.40
CA SER A 9 -0.55 12.83 10.26
C SER A 9 -1.63 12.09 11.05
N VAL A 10 -2.24 11.05 10.51
CA VAL A 10 -3.23 10.26 11.25
C VAL A 10 -2.58 9.59 12.44
N LEU A 11 -1.46 8.91 12.24
CA LEU A 11 -0.73 8.25 13.32
C LEU A 11 -0.08 9.26 14.27
N GLY A 12 0.64 10.27 13.73
CA GLY A 12 1.49 11.16 14.53
C GLY A 12 0.77 12.29 15.25
N THR A 13 -0.30 12.86 14.68
CA THR A 13 -0.93 14.08 15.22
C THR A 13 -2.40 13.91 15.60
N LYS A 14 -2.95 12.73 15.51
CA LYS A 14 -4.39 12.45 15.75
C LYS A 14 -5.33 13.27 14.85
N SER A 15 -4.84 13.71 13.72
CA SER A 15 -5.63 14.49 12.77
C SER A 15 -6.51 13.56 11.94
N ALA A 16 -7.77 13.93 11.73
CA ALA A 16 -8.61 13.24 10.77
C ALA A 16 -7.98 13.34 9.36
N PRO A 17 -7.96 12.26 8.57
CA PRO A 17 -7.42 12.32 7.22
C PRO A 17 -8.28 13.28 6.36
N PRO A 18 -7.65 14.07 5.46
CA PRO A 18 -8.40 14.96 4.59
C PRO A 18 -9.33 14.16 3.68
N LEU A 19 -10.55 14.65 3.54
CA LEU A 19 -11.48 14.13 2.55
C LEU A 19 -10.97 14.47 1.14
N LEU A 20 -11.03 13.53 0.21
CA LEU A 20 -10.64 13.76 -1.19
C LEU A 20 -11.67 14.59 -1.95
N MET A 21 -12.91 14.56 -1.51
CA MET A 21 -14.04 15.29 -2.09
C MET A 21 -14.91 15.85 -0.98
N GLY A 22 -15.69 16.90 -1.27
CA GLY A 22 -16.65 17.48 -0.32
C GLY A 22 -17.69 16.47 0.15
N CYS A 23 -18.34 16.72 1.28
CA CYS A 23 -19.29 15.77 1.87
C CYS A 23 -20.46 15.42 0.93
N ASN A 24 -20.91 16.37 0.10
CA ASN A 24 -22.08 16.25 -0.78
C ASN A 24 -21.73 15.85 -2.23
N TRP A 25 -20.51 15.36 -2.49
CA TRP A 25 -20.07 15.02 -3.84
C TRP A 25 -20.98 14.02 -4.56
N GLY A 26 -21.65 13.12 -3.83
CA GLY A 26 -22.59 12.16 -4.43
C GLY A 26 -23.77 12.86 -5.08
N GLU A 27 -24.37 13.86 -4.44
CA GLU A 27 -25.46 14.66 -4.98
C GLU A 27 -24.98 15.56 -6.12
N GLU A 28 -23.85 16.25 -5.92
CA GLU A 28 -23.24 17.15 -6.89
C GLU A 28 -22.95 16.45 -8.22
N PHE A 29 -22.39 15.25 -8.16
CA PHE A 29 -22.03 14.46 -9.35
C PHE A 29 -23.07 13.39 -9.72
N ARG A 30 -24.23 13.35 -9.07
CA ARG A 30 -25.32 12.36 -9.30
C ARG A 30 -24.83 10.91 -9.15
N VAL A 31 -24.03 10.67 -8.11
CA VAL A 31 -23.50 9.34 -7.79
C VAL A 31 -24.31 8.74 -6.64
N GLU A 32 -24.95 7.62 -6.89
CA GLU A 32 -25.57 6.81 -5.85
C GLU A 32 -24.49 6.06 -5.06
N LYS A 33 -24.56 6.17 -3.72
CA LYS A 33 -23.60 5.57 -2.81
C LYS A 33 -24.24 4.42 -2.03
N CYS A 34 -23.82 3.19 -2.27
CA CYS A 34 -24.22 2.03 -1.51
C CYS A 34 -23.16 1.74 -0.43
N LEU A 35 -23.21 2.48 0.67
CA LEU A 35 -22.25 2.35 1.79
C LEU A 35 -22.63 1.19 2.72
N GLY A 36 -21.62 0.52 3.30
CA GLY A 36 -21.83 -0.63 4.20
C GLY A 36 -22.33 -1.89 3.48
N VAL A 37 -22.27 -1.89 2.14
CA VAL A 37 -22.70 -3.00 1.30
C VAL A 37 -21.49 -3.66 0.65
N ARG A 38 -21.45 -4.99 0.67
CA ARG A 38 -20.40 -5.79 0.02
C ARG A 38 -20.94 -6.39 -1.28
N VAL A 39 -20.13 -6.40 -2.32
CA VAL A 39 -20.38 -7.18 -3.53
C VAL A 39 -20.03 -8.64 -3.23
N GLU A 40 -20.98 -9.54 -3.41
CA GLU A 40 -20.83 -10.97 -3.15
C GLU A 40 -20.50 -11.74 -4.44
N THR A 41 -21.22 -11.46 -5.53
CA THR A 41 -21.01 -12.09 -6.83
C THR A 41 -21.12 -11.10 -7.98
N ILE A 42 -20.49 -11.43 -9.10
CA ILE A 42 -20.58 -10.69 -10.36
C ILE A 42 -20.86 -11.69 -11.48
N ASP A 43 -22.02 -11.53 -12.13
CA ASP A 43 -22.41 -12.29 -13.32
C ASP A 43 -22.21 -11.40 -14.56
N LEU A 44 -21.10 -11.63 -15.26
CA LEU A 44 -20.74 -10.87 -16.46
C LEU A 44 -21.71 -11.11 -17.64
N PRO A 45 -22.12 -12.35 -17.94
CA PRO A 45 -23.10 -12.59 -19.00
C PRO A 45 -24.43 -11.86 -18.85
N SER A 46 -24.96 -11.77 -17.62
CA SER A 46 -26.20 -11.05 -17.34
C SER A 46 -26.00 -9.60 -16.96
N MET A 47 -24.73 -9.13 -16.85
CA MET A 47 -24.36 -7.78 -16.39
C MET A 47 -25.00 -7.41 -15.05
N ARG A 48 -24.88 -8.30 -14.06
CA ARG A 48 -25.46 -8.15 -12.72
C ARG A 48 -24.42 -8.30 -11.63
N ILE A 49 -24.66 -7.59 -10.55
CA ILE A 49 -23.90 -7.64 -9.30
C ILE A 49 -24.90 -7.98 -8.20
N GLU A 50 -24.63 -9.04 -7.44
CA GLU A 50 -25.33 -9.34 -6.20
C GLU A 50 -24.58 -8.71 -5.03
N VAL A 51 -25.30 -8.07 -4.13
CA VAL A 51 -24.74 -7.40 -2.97
C VAL A 51 -25.30 -7.97 -1.65
N SER A 52 -24.54 -7.80 -0.56
CA SER A 52 -24.85 -8.38 0.76
C SER A 52 -26.22 -7.99 1.35
N SER A 53 -26.87 -6.96 0.82
CA SER A 53 -28.25 -6.61 1.17
C SER A 53 -29.30 -7.50 0.48
N GLY A 54 -28.90 -8.42 -0.40
CA GLY A 54 -29.77 -9.26 -1.20
C GLY A 54 -30.37 -8.58 -2.43
N SER A 55 -29.87 -7.38 -2.78
CA SER A 55 -30.30 -6.64 -3.97
C SER A 55 -29.39 -6.95 -5.15
N ASP A 56 -29.97 -7.01 -6.33
CA ASP A 56 -29.25 -7.11 -7.60
C ASP A 56 -29.11 -5.74 -8.25
N LEU A 57 -27.90 -5.39 -8.66
CA LEU A 57 -27.60 -4.19 -9.42
C LEU A 57 -27.24 -4.56 -10.86
N LYS A 58 -27.87 -3.92 -11.83
CA LYS A 58 -27.48 -4.04 -13.25
C LYS A 58 -26.46 -2.97 -13.61
N PHE A 59 -25.55 -3.29 -14.52
CA PHE A 59 -24.58 -2.33 -15.02
C PHE A 59 -24.42 -2.44 -16.54
N ASP A 60 -24.10 -1.35 -17.20
CA ASP A 60 -23.65 -1.32 -18.60
C ASP A 60 -22.11 -1.44 -18.66
N LYS A 61 -21.44 -0.85 -17.68
CA LYS A 61 -19.98 -0.87 -17.51
C LYS A 61 -19.64 -1.05 -16.02
N LEU A 62 -18.61 -1.84 -15.73
CA LEU A 62 -18.16 -2.13 -14.38
C LEU A 62 -16.71 -1.69 -14.20
N LEU A 63 -16.40 -0.93 -13.14
CA LEU A 63 -15.04 -0.58 -12.75
C LEU A 63 -14.69 -1.22 -11.42
N PHE A 64 -13.66 -2.08 -11.42
CA PHE A 64 -13.02 -2.57 -10.20
C PHE A 64 -12.08 -1.50 -9.63
N ALA A 65 -12.36 -1.03 -8.44
CA ALA A 65 -11.52 -0.14 -7.65
C ALA A 65 -11.30 -0.68 -6.22
N THR A 66 -11.27 -2.02 -6.09
CA THR A 66 -11.20 -2.74 -4.81
C THR A 66 -9.82 -2.62 -4.12
N GLY A 67 -8.84 -2.10 -4.83
CA GLY A 67 -7.53 -1.78 -4.27
C GLY A 67 -6.73 -3.00 -3.86
N SER A 68 -6.01 -2.88 -2.74
CA SER A 68 -5.19 -3.94 -2.16
C SER A 68 -5.38 -4.02 -0.65
N ARG A 69 -5.09 -5.17 -0.06
CA ARG A 69 -5.04 -5.41 1.38
C ARG A 69 -3.59 -5.53 1.86
N ALA A 70 -3.35 -5.28 3.13
CA ALA A 70 -2.05 -5.56 3.72
C ALA A 70 -1.76 -7.06 3.61
N ARG A 71 -0.53 -7.40 3.25
CA ARG A 71 -0.09 -8.79 3.24
C ARG A 71 0.05 -9.28 4.68
N SER A 72 -0.64 -10.36 5.03
CA SER A 72 -0.44 -11.02 6.31
C SER A 72 0.92 -11.75 6.30
N LEU A 73 1.55 -11.81 7.46
CA LEU A 73 2.63 -12.78 7.67
C LEU A 73 2.00 -14.17 7.65
N ARG A 74 2.55 -15.05 6.81
CA ARG A 74 2.23 -16.49 6.86
C ARG A 74 3.01 -17.10 8.03
N LEU A 75 2.60 -16.75 9.22
CA LEU A 75 3.05 -17.38 10.45
C LEU A 75 1.88 -18.28 10.89
N ASP A 76 2.16 -19.39 11.53
CA ASP A 76 1.16 -20.35 12.01
C ASP A 76 0.22 -19.77 13.09
N ALA A 77 0.19 -18.47 13.25
CA ALA A 77 -0.58 -17.74 14.26
C ALA A 77 -1.89 -17.19 13.68
N HIS A 78 -2.97 -17.40 14.42
CA HIS A 78 -4.31 -16.88 14.15
C HIS A 78 -4.34 -15.35 14.08
N SER A 79 -5.13 -14.80 13.16
CA SER A 79 -5.09 -13.42 12.65
C SER A 79 -5.59 -12.32 13.60
N GLU A 80 -5.93 -12.59 14.85
CA GLU A 80 -6.44 -11.61 15.83
C GLU A 80 -5.62 -11.58 17.12
N THR A 81 -4.30 -11.50 16.98
CA THR A 81 -3.44 -11.51 18.16
C THR A 81 -3.17 -10.10 18.65
N LEU A 82 -3.40 -9.87 19.93
CA LEU A 82 -3.10 -8.60 20.59
C LEU A 82 -1.63 -8.21 20.40
N GLY A 83 -1.39 -6.96 19.97
CA GLY A 83 -0.05 -6.43 19.77
C GLY A 83 0.56 -6.66 18.40
N LEU A 84 -0.14 -7.34 17.45
CA LEU A 84 0.27 -7.43 16.05
C LEU A 84 -0.67 -6.59 15.18
N TYR A 85 -0.12 -5.62 14.47
CA TYR A 85 -0.85 -4.63 13.68
C TYR A 85 -0.44 -4.65 12.22
N SER A 86 -1.29 -4.11 11.37
CA SER A 86 -0.99 -3.68 10.01
C SER A 86 -1.43 -2.23 9.82
N LEU A 87 -1.06 -1.59 8.71
CA LEU A 87 -1.53 -0.24 8.39
C LEU A 87 -2.05 -0.18 6.95
N ARG A 88 -3.36 -0.23 6.79
CA ARG A 88 -4.01 -0.12 5.48
C ARG A 88 -5.28 0.70 5.51
N THR A 89 -6.06 0.64 6.58
CA THR A 89 -7.33 1.32 6.75
C THR A 89 -7.23 2.46 7.77
N LEU A 90 -8.28 3.26 7.89
CA LEU A 90 -8.33 4.31 8.92
C LEU A 90 -8.41 3.69 10.31
N GLU A 91 -9.16 2.60 10.43
CA GLU A 91 -9.32 1.83 11.66
C GLU A 91 -7.97 1.28 12.13
N ASP A 92 -7.14 0.75 11.21
CA ASP A 92 -5.76 0.34 11.53
C ASP A 92 -4.95 1.52 12.09
N GLY A 93 -5.05 2.70 11.44
CA GLY A 93 -4.34 3.91 11.88
C GLY A 93 -4.76 4.37 13.27
N VAL A 94 -6.05 4.32 13.58
CA VAL A 94 -6.60 4.67 14.90
C VAL A 94 -6.18 3.64 15.95
N ALA A 95 -6.24 2.34 15.63
CA ALA A 95 -5.82 1.27 16.53
C ALA A 95 -4.33 1.38 16.88
N LEU A 96 -3.47 1.58 15.87
CA LEU A 96 -2.03 1.80 16.08
C LEU A 96 -1.75 3.04 16.94
N GLN A 97 -2.44 4.13 16.68
CA GLN A 97 -2.29 5.36 17.45
C GLN A 97 -2.63 5.15 18.94
N GLY A 98 -3.67 4.37 19.22
CA GLY A 98 -4.04 4.02 20.59
C GLY A 98 -3.07 3.06 21.28
N ALA A 99 -2.36 2.23 20.49
CA ALA A 99 -1.44 1.22 21.00
C ALA A 99 -0.03 1.75 21.27
N ILE A 100 0.41 2.80 20.55
CA ILE A 100 1.76 3.36 20.69
C ILE A 100 1.79 4.42 21.79
N SER A 101 2.53 4.16 22.84
CA SER A 101 2.79 5.11 23.93
C SER A 101 4.23 5.63 23.88
N PRO A 102 4.51 6.83 24.40
CA PRO A 102 5.89 7.30 24.56
C PRO A 102 6.74 6.30 25.35
N GLY A 103 7.93 6.01 24.86
CA GLY A 103 8.85 5.01 25.43
C GLY A 103 8.59 3.57 24.99
N ALA A 104 7.47 3.27 24.33
CA ALA A 104 7.19 1.93 23.81
C ALA A 104 8.24 1.51 22.76
N GLN A 105 8.52 0.21 22.71
CA GLN A 105 9.38 -0.40 21.69
C GLN A 105 8.54 -1.08 20.63
N VAL A 106 8.61 -0.59 19.40
CA VAL A 106 7.79 -1.01 18.27
C VAL A 106 8.66 -1.75 17.24
N ILE A 107 8.32 -3.00 16.95
CA ILE A 107 9.00 -3.80 15.93
C ILE A 107 8.26 -3.63 14.60
N ILE A 108 8.95 -3.21 13.55
CA ILE A 108 8.39 -3.08 12.19
C ILE A 108 8.93 -4.23 11.34
N LEU A 109 8.03 -5.11 10.89
CA LEU A 109 8.34 -6.28 10.08
C LEU A 109 8.22 -5.91 8.59
N GLY A 110 9.33 -5.51 7.99
CA GLY A 110 9.45 -5.07 6.60
C GLY A 110 9.93 -3.62 6.47
N GLY A 111 11.01 -3.43 5.73
CA GLY A 111 11.67 -2.15 5.46
C GLY A 111 11.25 -1.52 4.12
N GLY A 112 9.96 -1.63 3.75
CA GLY A 112 9.36 -0.93 2.61
C GLY A 112 9.04 0.53 2.92
N LEU A 113 8.50 1.29 1.94
CA LEU A 113 8.17 2.72 2.10
C LEU A 113 7.29 3.01 3.33
N ILE A 114 6.26 2.20 3.56
CA ILE A 114 5.35 2.36 4.71
C ILE A 114 6.10 2.09 6.02
N GLY A 115 6.98 1.07 6.07
CA GLY A 115 7.78 0.76 7.26
C GLY A 115 8.67 1.92 7.68
N TRP A 116 9.24 2.62 6.72
CA TRP A 116 10.08 3.79 6.96
C TRP A 116 9.31 5.01 7.45
N GLU A 117 8.18 5.29 6.81
CA GLU A 117 7.29 6.36 7.25
C GLU A 117 6.78 6.11 8.67
N LEU A 118 6.42 4.85 8.97
CA LEU A 118 6.05 4.41 10.32
C LEU A 118 7.17 4.64 11.31
N ALA A 119 8.39 4.16 11.01
CA ALA A 119 9.56 4.34 11.89
C ALA A 119 9.81 5.83 12.20
N THR A 120 9.77 6.67 11.17
CA THR A 120 9.91 8.13 11.33
C THR A 120 8.83 8.71 12.25
N THR A 121 7.58 8.31 12.07
CA THR A 121 6.45 8.82 12.84
C THR A 121 6.50 8.31 14.29
N ILE A 122 6.84 7.03 14.50
CA ILE A 122 6.96 6.41 15.82
C ILE A 122 8.04 7.11 16.64
N GLN A 123 9.19 7.42 16.04
CA GLN A 123 10.23 8.21 16.72
C GLN A 123 9.74 9.60 17.14
N LYS A 124 8.98 10.29 16.26
CA LYS A 124 8.36 11.58 16.58
C LYS A 124 7.33 11.50 17.71
N MET A 125 6.69 10.35 17.89
CA MET A 125 5.77 10.09 19.01
C MET A 125 6.51 9.79 20.33
N GLY A 126 7.84 9.75 20.33
CA GLY A 126 8.65 9.44 21.51
C GLY A 126 8.75 7.94 21.83
N ALA A 127 8.38 7.08 20.89
CA ALA A 127 8.56 5.64 20.99
C ALA A 127 9.82 5.20 20.22
N LYS A 128 10.32 4.00 20.46
CA LYS A 128 11.48 3.43 19.77
C LYS A 128 11.03 2.54 18.62
N ALA A 129 11.59 2.71 17.44
CA ALA A 129 11.30 1.89 16.27
C ALA A 129 12.49 0.98 15.93
N ILE A 130 12.21 -0.30 15.69
CA ILE A 130 13.14 -1.30 15.20
C ILE A 130 12.60 -1.85 13.89
N ILE A 131 13.34 -1.72 12.79
CA ILE A 131 12.98 -2.29 11.48
C ILE A 131 13.72 -3.62 11.29
N LEU A 132 12.97 -4.67 10.97
CA LEU A 132 13.49 -5.97 10.56
C LEU A 132 13.14 -6.20 9.08
N GLU A 133 14.17 -6.25 8.22
CA GLU A 133 14.03 -6.41 6.77
C GLU A 133 14.76 -7.67 6.29
N THR A 134 14.11 -8.47 5.47
CA THR A 134 14.66 -9.70 4.91
C THR A 134 15.67 -9.44 3.78
N ALA A 135 15.50 -8.36 3.03
CA ALA A 135 16.48 -7.95 2.04
C ALA A 135 17.76 -7.40 2.70
N ASN A 136 18.89 -7.50 2.01
CA ASN A 136 20.18 -7.01 2.51
C ASN A 136 20.26 -5.48 2.59
N GLU A 137 19.39 -4.78 1.90
CA GLU A 137 19.28 -3.32 1.88
C GLU A 137 17.82 -2.90 1.90
N LEU A 138 17.55 -1.80 2.59
CA LEU A 138 16.25 -1.18 2.62
C LEU A 138 15.90 -0.61 1.24
N LEU A 139 14.63 -0.71 0.84
CA LEU A 139 14.10 -0.16 -0.41
C LEU A 139 14.89 -0.48 -1.68
N LEU A 140 15.76 -1.49 -1.65
CA LEU A 140 16.61 -1.87 -2.78
C LEU A 140 15.81 -1.97 -4.11
N ARG A 141 14.60 -2.53 -4.04
CA ARG A 141 13.71 -2.71 -5.20
C ARG A 141 13.04 -1.43 -5.69
N VAL A 142 13.02 -0.39 -4.87
CA VAL A 142 12.27 0.86 -5.13
C VAL A 142 13.19 2.02 -5.43
N LEU A 143 14.30 2.14 -4.70
CA LEU A 143 15.23 3.28 -4.76
C LEU A 143 16.64 2.90 -5.21
N GLY A 144 16.95 1.61 -5.34
CA GLY A 144 18.30 1.14 -5.58
C GLY A 144 19.20 1.28 -4.33
N LYS A 145 20.44 0.80 -4.46
CA LYS A 145 21.35 0.69 -3.31
C LYS A 145 21.76 2.05 -2.74
N THR A 146 22.16 3.00 -3.60
CA THR A 146 22.71 4.30 -3.15
C THR A 146 21.72 5.09 -2.30
N ILE A 147 20.47 5.24 -2.79
CA ILE A 147 19.45 5.98 -2.04
C ILE A 147 18.97 5.16 -0.84
N GLY A 148 18.88 3.83 -0.98
CA GLY A 148 18.53 2.95 0.14
C GLY A 148 19.49 3.05 1.31
N SER A 149 20.82 3.06 1.04
CA SER A 149 21.85 3.24 2.09
C SER A 149 21.76 4.62 2.74
N TRP A 150 21.64 5.69 1.94
CA TRP A 150 21.46 7.05 2.48
C TRP A 150 20.21 7.14 3.38
N CYS A 151 19.09 6.64 2.93
CA CYS A 151 17.88 6.64 3.74
C CYS A 151 18.05 5.86 5.06
N ARG A 152 18.81 4.76 5.05
CA ARG A 152 19.12 4.02 6.26
C ARG A 152 19.91 4.88 7.25
N GLU A 153 20.95 5.57 6.78
CA GLU A 153 21.74 6.50 7.60
C GLU A 153 20.87 7.60 8.22
N GLU A 154 19.94 8.17 7.45
CA GLU A 154 19.00 9.18 7.95
C GLU A 154 18.04 8.64 9.03
N LEU A 155 17.57 7.40 8.88
CA LEU A 155 16.73 6.76 9.91
C LEU A 155 17.54 6.44 11.18
N GLU A 156 18.75 5.91 11.03
CA GLU A 156 19.64 5.63 12.16
C GLU A 156 20.04 6.92 12.90
N ALA A 157 20.23 8.04 12.17
CA ALA A 157 20.52 9.34 12.76
C ALA A 157 19.38 9.89 13.64
N ILE A 158 18.14 9.55 13.36
CA ILE A 158 17.00 9.89 14.22
C ILE A 158 16.70 8.84 15.29
N GLY A 159 17.54 7.81 15.45
CA GLY A 159 17.48 6.80 16.49
C GLY A 159 16.64 5.56 16.15
N VAL A 160 16.31 5.32 14.87
CA VAL A 160 15.69 4.05 14.43
C VAL A 160 16.75 2.96 14.39
N GLU A 161 16.46 1.82 14.99
CA GLU A 161 17.31 0.64 14.89
C GLU A 161 16.95 -0.15 13.62
N VAL A 162 17.93 -0.46 12.76
CA VAL A 162 17.68 -1.10 11.46
C VAL A 162 18.49 -2.39 11.31
N HIS A 163 17.78 -3.50 11.09
CA HIS A 163 18.37 -4.81 10.80
C HIS A 163 17.93 -5.30 9.42
N THR A 164 18.88 -5.46 8.52
CA THR A 164 18.69 -6.01 7.18
C THR A 164 19.25 -7.43 7.08
N GLY A 165 18.84 -8.18 6.05
CA GLY A 165 19.24 -9.58 5.86
C GLY A 165 18.71 -10.53 6.94
N VAL A 166 17.61 -10.17 7.62
CA VAL A 166 17.04 -10.95 8.72
C VAL A 166 15.96 -11.88 8.23
N SER A 167 16.11 -13.17 8.43
CA SER A 167 15.04 -14.15 8.17
C SER A 167 14.18 -14.33 9.42
N ILE A 168 12.95 -13.80 9.38
CA ILE A 168 11.99 -13.96 10.48
C ILE A 168 11.45 -15.38 10.44
N THR A 169 11.62 -16.16 11.52
CA THR A 169 11.19 -17.55 11.62
C THR A 169 9.99 -17.73 12.54
N HIS A 170 9.83 -16.85 13.51
CA HIS A 170 8.75 -16.95 14.49
C HIS A 170 8.41 -15.57 15.06
N VAL A 171 7.12 -15.35 15.32
CA VAL A 171 6.64 -14.21 16.11
C VAL A 171 5.88 -14.77 17.27
N ASP A 172 6.34 -14.49 18.49
CA ASP A 172 5.72 -14.94 19.74
C ASP A 172 4.56 -14.00 20.08
N LEU A 173 3.36 -14.58 20.14
CA LEU A 173 2.09 -13.88 20.30
C LEU A 173 1.26 -14.40 21.48
N ASP A 174 1.87 -15.07 22.48
CA ASP A 174 1.16 -15.68 23.60
C ASP A 174 1.34 -14.88 24.92
N PRO A 175 0.26 -14.30 25.47
CA PRO A 175 -1.11 -14.07 24.96
C PRO A 175 -1.19 -12.82 24.06
N SER A 176 -0.10 -12.07 23.91
CA SER A 176 0.07 -10.90 23.07
C SER A 176 1.46 -10.93 22.45
N PHE A 177 1.76 -9.97 21.55
CA PHE A 177 3.10 -9.86 21.00
C PHE A 177 4.15 -9.71 22.10
N ARG A 178 5.26 -10.45 21.97
CA ARG A 178 6.38 -10.43 22.90
C ARG A 178 7.72 -10.28 22.23
N GLU A 179 8.00 -11.13 21.23
CA GLU A 179 9.29 -11.10 20.53
C GLU A 179 9.20 -11.64 19.09
N VAL A 180 10.19 -11.26 18.29
CA VAL A 180 10.46 -11.85 16.98
C VAL A 180 11.75 -12.66 17.08
N ARG A 181 11.73 -13.89 16.55
CA ARG A 181 12.92 -14.75 16.44
C ARG A 181 13.37 -14.84 15.00
N CYS A 182 14.67 -14.74 14.81
CA CYS A 182 15.29 -14.80 13.49
C CYS A 182 16.05 -16.12 13.30
N GLY A 183 16.25 -16.51 12.03
CA GLY A 183 16.92 -17.76 11.68
C GLY A 183 18.39 -17.83 12.06
N ASP A 184 19.02 -16.69 12.32
CA ASP A 184 20.39 -16.57 12.83
C ASP A 184 20.48 -16.58 14.37
N GLY A 185 19.37 -16.79 15.06
CA GLY A 185 19.27 -16.86 16.51
C GLY A 185 19.05 -15.52 17.21
N ARG A 186 19.06 -14.39 16.50
CA ARG A 186 18.72 -13.08 17.09
C ARG A 186 17.25 -13.06 17.53
N ARG A 187 16.98 -12.30 18.60
CA ARG A 187 15.64 -12.08 19.15
C ARG A 187 15.43 -10.59 19.37
N PHE A 188 14.25 -10.13 19.05
CA PHE A 188 13.85 -8.72 19.19
C PHE A 188 12.54 -8.67 19.98
N SER A 189 12.62 -8.20 21.22
CA SER A 189 11.45 -8.01 22.08
C SER A 189 10.86 -6.63 21.86
N GLY A 190 9.57 -6.46 22.12
CA GLY A 190 8.89 -5.17 22.02
C GLY A 190 7.52 -5.19 22.64
N ASP A 191 6.87 -4.04 22.69
CA ASP A 191 5.50 -3.90 23.22
C ASP A 191 4.45 -4.25 22.17
N LEU A 192 4.78 -4.01 20.89
CA LEU A 192 3.94 -4.36 19.75
C LEU A 192 4.76 -4.54 18.46
N ALA A 193 4.16 -5.19 17.46
CA ALA A 193 4.75 -5.32 16.14
C ALA A 193 3.80 -4.83 15.05
N ILE A 194 4.38 -4.29 13.96
CA ILE A 194 3.64 -3.82 12.79
C ILE A 194 4.13 -4.56 11.56
N VAL A 195 3.21 -5.25 10.86
CA VAL A 195 3.51 -5.92 9.60
C VAL A 195 3.48 -4.92 8.46
N SER A 196 4.64 -4.67 7.86
CA SER A 196 4.85 -3.81 6.70
C SER A 196 5.40 -4.59 5.49
N GLY A 197 4.92 -5.82 5.30
CA GLY A 197 5.38 -6.77 4.29
C GLY A 197 4.85 -6.55 2.87
N GLY A 198 4.31 -5.36 2.57
CA GLY A 198 3.71 -5.00 1.27
C GLY A 198 2.21 -5.22 1.21
N ALA A 199 1.66 -5.06 0.01
CA ALA A 199 0.23 -5.18 -0.26
C ALA A 199 -0.06 -6.31 -1.26
N GLU A 200 -1.30 -6.74 -1.29
CA GLU A 200 -1.82 -7.77 -2.19
C GLU A 200 -3.11 -7.26 -2.84
N PRO A 201 -3.18 -7.21 -4.19
CA PRO A 201 -4.38 -6.78 -4.90
C PRO A 201 -5.60 -7.65 -4.55
N VAL A 202 -6.76 -6.99 -4.37
CA VAL A 202 -8.02 -7.69 -4.04
C VAL A 202 -8.71 -8.12 -5.33
N THR A 203 -8.33 -9.30 -5.84
CA THR A 203 -8.78 -9.83 -7.15
C THR A 203 -9.87 -10.90 -7.07
N ALA A 204 -10.19 -11.42 -5.90
CA ALA A 204 -11.06 -12.59 -5.73
C ALA A 204 -12.40 -12.50 -6.48
N LEU A 205 -13.10 -11.36 -6.42
CA LEU A 205 -14.35 -11.16 -7.17
C LEU A 205 -14.13 -11.21 -8.69
N ALA A 206 -13.02 -10.64 -9.17
CA ALA A 206 -12.69 -10.65 -10.60
C ALA A 206 -12.34 -12.06 -11.08
N GLU A 207 -11.59 -12.82 -10.29
CA GLU A 207 -11.23 -14.22 -10.56
C GLU A 207 -12.48 -15.11 -10.60
N HIS A 208 -13.39 -14.97 -9.62
CA HIS A 208 -14.66 -15.69 -9.61
C HIS A 208 -15.56 -15.33 -10.79
N ALA A 209 -15.50 -14.09 -11.27
CA ALA A 209 -16.20 -13.64 -12.47
C ALA A 209 -15.51 -14.09 -13.79
N GLY A 210 -14.41 -14.85 -13.73
CA GLY A 210 -13.69 -15.36 -14.89
C GLY A 210 -12.78 -14.35 -15.59
N LEU A 211 -12.44 -13.22 -14.96
CA LEU A 211 -11.52 -12.25 -15.53
C LEU A 211 -10.06 -12.72 -15.40
N ALA A 212 -9.25 -12.37 -16.38
CA ALA A 212 -7.83 -12.67 -16.35
C ALA A 212 -7.10 -11.89 -15.25
N CYS A 213 -6.50 -12.58 -14.31
CA CYS A 213 -5.75 -12.03 -13.19
C CYS A 213 -4.32 -12.59 -13.12
N ALA A 214 -3.39 -11.81 -12.61
CA ALA A 214 -2.04 -12.20 -12.23
C ALA A 214 -1.74 -11.57 -10.85
N ARG A 215 -0.76 -10.68 -10.74
CA ARG A 215 -0.66 -9.77 -9.59
C ARG A 215 -1.55 -8.54 -9.84
N GLY A 216 -2.86 -8.72 -9.80
CA GLY A 216 -3.90 -7.76 -10.14
C GLY A 216 -4.71 -8.18 -11.37
N ILE A 217 -5.86 -7.54 -11.59
CA ILE A 217 -6.69 -7.73 -12.78
C ILE A 217 -5.93 -7.25 -14.01
N ILE A 218 -5.75 -8.11 -14.99
CA ILE A 218 -5.02 -7.77 -16.22
C ILE A 218 -5.86 -6.82 -17.06
N VAL A 219 -5.34 -5.61 -17.30
CA VAL A 219 -6.00 -4.59 -18.13
C VAL A 219 -5.12 -4.15 -19.29
N ASN A 220 -5.72 -3.61 -20.34
CA ASN A 220 -5.00 -2.94 -21.43
C ASN A 220 -4.64 -1.48 -21.04
N SER A 221 -4.11 -0.70 -21.99
CA SER A 221 -3.67 0.69 -21.76
C SER A 221 -4.78 1.72 -21.55
N VAL A 222 -6.03 1.30 -21.66
CA VAL A 222 -7.21 2.11 -21.29
C VAL A 222 -7.93 1.58 -20.05
N GLY A 223 -7.35 0.62 -19.33
CA GLY A 223 -7.91 0.05 -18.11
C GLY A 223 -8.98 -1.02 -18.35
N MET A 224 -9.23 -1.45 -19.58
CA MET A 224 -10.21 -2.48 -19.92
C MET A 224 -9.63 -3.88 -19.64
N ALA A 225 -10.39 -4.72 -18.95
CA ALA A 225 -10.05 -6.10 -18.61
C ALA A 225 -10.28 -7.06 -19.80
N SER A 226 -10.32 -8.38 -19.52
CA SER A 226 -10.61 -9.41 -20.54
C SER A 226 -12.08 -9.42 -21.03
N SER A 227 -12.95 -8.60 -20.46
CA SER A 227 -14.30 -8.32 -20.92
C SER A 227 -14.39 -6.84 -21.34
N ASP A 228 -15.07 -6.53 -22.45
CA ASP A 228 -15.18 -5.18 -23.02
C ASP A 228 -16.10 -4.23 -22.23
N THR A 229 -16.83 -4.76 -21.27
CA THR A 229 -17.68 -4.00 -20.34
C THR A 229 -17.01 -3.78 -18.99
N VAL A 230 -15.83 -4.40 -18.73
CA VAL A 230 -15.18 -4.40 -17.42
C VAL A 230 -13.85 -3.66 -17.47
N TYR A 231 -13.64 -2.82 -16.47
CA TYR A 231 -12.44 -2.01 -16.28
C TYR A 231 -11.87 -2.21 -14.87
N ALA A 232 -10.59 -1.91 -14.69
CA ALA A 232 -9.98 -1.88 -13.36
C ALA A 232 -8.95 -0.75 -13.27
N ALA A 233 -8.86 -0.12 -12.08
CA ALA A 233 -7.92 0.95 -11.80
C ALA A 233 -7.43 0.91 -10.36
N GLY A 234 -6.26 1.49 -10.11
CA GLY A 234 -5.58 1.52 -8.82
C GLY A 234 -4.87 0.21 -8.51
N ASP A 235 -4.63 -0.04 -7.23
CA ASP A 235 -3.79 -1.16 -6.76
C ASP A 235 -4.30 -2.55 -7.20
N VAL A 236 -5.59 -2.68 -7.51
CA VAL A 236 -6.17 -3.95 -7.99
C VAL A 236 -5.79 -4.27 -9.42
N ALA A 237 -5.40 -3.26 -10.22
CA ALA A 237 -5.16 -3.41 -11.65
C ALA A 237 -3.69 -3.68 -11.99
N SER A 238 -3.44 -4.69 -12.83
CA SER A 238 -2.15 -4.95 -13.46
C SER A 238 -2.10 -4.21 -14.79
N TRP A 239 -1.50 -3.01 -14.77
CA TRP A 239 -1.48 -2.06 -15.89
C TRP A 239 -0.22 -2.18 -16.73
N PRO A 240 -0.28 -2.02 -18.07
CA PRO A 240 0.92 -1.99 -18.90
C PRO A 240 1.78 -0.76 -18.59
N LEU A 241 3.09 -0.95 -18.51
CA LEU A 241 4.07 0.09 -18.26
C LEU A 241 4.60 0.67 -19.58
N ARG A 242 4.98 1.93 -19.55
CA ARG A 242 5.64 2.61 -20.71
C ARG A 242 7.00 1.99 -21.03
N SER A 243 7.69 1.45 -20.04
CA SER A 243 8.96 0.72 -20.17
C SER A 243 8.81 -0.70 -20.74
N GLY A 244 7.56 -1.17 -20.90
CA GLY A 244 7.22 -2.55 -21.26
C GLY A 244 6.80 -3.38 -20.06
N GLY A 245 6.20 -4.53 -20.31
CA GLY A 245 5.64 -5.39 -19.25
C GLY A 245 4.39 -4.81 -18.61
N ARG A 246 4.03 -5.34 -17.43
CA ARG A 246 2.87 -4.90 -16.64
C ARG A 246 3.08 -5.06 -15.15
N ARG A 247 2.44 -4.22 -14.35
CA ARG A 247 2.51 -4.30 -12.89
C ARG A 247 1.32 -3.63 -12.22
N SER A 248 0.93 -4.09 -11.04
CA SER A 248 0.16 -3.29 -10.09
C SER A 248 1.07 -2.21 -9.51
N LEU A 249 0.66 -0.94 -9.65
CA LEU A 249 1.48 0.22 -9.28
C LEU A 249 1.06 0.75 -7.92
N GLU A 250 0.76 0.17 -6.98
CA GLU A 250 0.40 0.48 -5.58
C GLU A 250 0.77 1.92 -5.12
N THR A 251 0.53 2.92 -5.99
CA THR A 251 0.86 4.33 -5.72
C THR A 251 -0.35 5.25 -5.90
N TYR A 252 -0.41 6.30 -5.09
CA TYR A 252 -1.53 7.23 -5.05
C TYR A 252 -1.77 7.94 -6.40
N LEU A 253 -0.71 8.50 -7.02
CA LEU A 253 -0.84 9.23 -8.28
C LEU A 253 -1.21 8.31 -9.45
N ASN A 254 -0.63 7.11 -9.53
CA ASN A 254 -1.00 6.18 -10.58
C ASN A 254 -2.45 5.72 -10.43
N SER A 255 -2.95 5.52 -9.21
CA SER A 255 -4.36 5.17 -9.00
C SER A 255 -5.31 6.24 -9.52
N GLN A 256 -5.00 7.52 -9.31
CA GLN A 256 -5.80 8.64 -9.85
C GLN A 256 -5.73 8.71 -11.37
N ASN A 257 -4.53 8.61 -11.95
CA ASN A 257 -4.34 8.63 -13.40
C ASN A 257 -5.05 7.47 -14.08
N GLN A 258 -4.93 6.25 -13.54
CA GLN A 258 -5.60 5.06 -14.05
C GLN A 258 -7.13 5.21 -13.98
N ALA A 259 -7.66 5.74 -12.88
CA ALA A 259 -9.09 5.98 -12.73
C ALA A 259 -9.62 6.96 -13.77
N ALA A 260 -8.89 8.05 -14.04
CA ALA A 260 -9.27 9.03 -15.06
C ALA A 260 -9.27 8.42 -16.47
N VAL A 261 -8.23 7.63 -16.81
CA VAL A 261 -8.13 6.94 -18.10
C VAL A 261 -9.24 5.91 -18.27
N ALA A 262 -9.47 5.07 -17.25
CA ALA A 262 -10.53 4.05 -17.29
C ALA A 262 -11.92 4.68 -17.41
N ALA A 263 -12.21 5.74 -16.65
CA ALA A 263 -13.48 6.47 -16.73
C ALA A 263 -13.68 7.09 -18.13
N GLY A 264 -12.65 7.68 -18.71
CA GLY A 264 -12.67 8.18 -20.09
C GLY A 264 -13.00 7.07 -21.09
N ALA A 265 -12.38 5.90 -20.95
CA ALA A 265 -12.62 4.74 -21.81
C ALA A 265 -14.05 4.19 -21.65
N MET A 266 -14.57 4.13 -20.43
CA MET A 266 -15.96 3.75 -20.17
C MET A 266 -16.96 4.66 -20.88
N LEU A 267 -16.61 5.92 -21.10
CA LEU A 267 -17.41 6.93 -21.82
C LEU A 267 -17.11 6.98 -23.32
N GLY A 268 -16.27 6.06 -23.87
CA GLY A 268 -15.88 6.06 -25.27
C GLY A 268 -14.88 7.16 -25.65
N LYS A 269 -14.21 7.79 -24.67
CA LYS A 269 -13.26 8.90 -24.83
C LYS A 269 -11.84 8.53 -24.36
N GLY A 270 -11.56 7.24 -24.17
CA GLY A 270 -10.31 6.77 -23.59
C GLY A 270 -9.16 6.85 -24.59
N GLU A 271 -8.07 7.52 -24.20
CA GLU A 271 -6.80 7.48 -24.90
C GLU A 271 -5.88 6.42 -24.25
N PRO A 272 -5.16 5.58 -25.04
CA PRO A 272 -4.21 4.63 -24.49
C PRO A 272 -3.12 5.32 -23.68
N ALA A 273 -3.00 4.95 -22.39
CA ALA A 273 -2.04 5.57 -21.48
C ALA A 273 -1.24 4.49 -20.72
N PRO A 274 -0.18 3.92 -21.31
CA PRO A 274 0.76 3.10 -20.56
C PRO A 274 1.34 3.89 -19.40
N GLN A 275 1.39 3.28 -18.22
CA GLN A 275 1.72 4.00 -17.00
C GLN A 275 3.23 4.15 -16.80
N VAL A 276 3.63 5.26 -16.21
CA VAL A 276 4.94 5.48 -15.61
C VAL A 276 4.75 5.40 -14.11
N PRO A 277 5.53 4.58 -13.37
CA PRO A 277 5.49 4.59 -11.92
C PRO A 277 5.82 5.98 -11.36
N ILE A 278 4.93 6.55 -10.55
CA ILE A 278 5.15 7.84 -9.88
C ILE A 278 4.76 7.68 -8.42
N SER A 279 5.69 8.02 -7.53
CA SER A 279 5.43 7.97 -6.09
C SER A 279 6.27 9.00 -5.34
N TRP A 280 5.94 9.21 -4.08
CA TRP A 280 6.74 9.98 -3.13
C TRP A 280 6.66 9.35 -1.75
N THR A 281 7.63 9.68 -0.92
CA THR A 281 7.65 9.32 0.48
C THR A 281 8.29 10.45 1.30
N GLU A 282 8.10 10.43 2.61
CA GLU A 282 8.73 11.35 3.56
C GLU A 282 9.41 10.53 4.65
N ILE A 283 10.72 10.66 4.78
CA ILE A 283 11.58 9.86 5.64
C ILE A 283 12.51 10.80 6.39
N ALA A 284 12.55 10.71 7.71
CA ALA A 284 13.43 11.50 8.58
C ALA A 284 13.39 13.02 8.30
N GLY A 285 12.27 13.54 7.78
CA GLY A 285 12.13 14.94 7.38
C GLY A 285 12.41 15.24 5.92
N HIS A 286 12.95 14.30 5.16
CA HIS A 286 13.25 14.42 3.74
C HIS A 286 12.08 13.95 2.88
N ARG A 287 11.79 14.69 1.82
CA ARG A 287 10.81 14.30 0.80
C ARG A 287 11.51 13.72 -0.42
N ILE A 288 11.25 12.47 -0.71
CA ILE A 288 11.80 11.75 -1.86
C ILE A 288 10.70 11.56 -2.90
N GLN A 289 10.97 11.99 -4.12
CA GLN A 289 10.07 11.80 -5.27
C GLN A 289 10.70 10.83 -6.26
N MET A 290 9.90 9.90 -6.77
CA MET A 290 10.33 8.84 -7.67
C MET A 290 9.49 8.88 -8.94
N MET A 291 10.13 8.76 -10.10
CA MET A 291 9.47 8.65 -11.39
C MET A 291 10.19 7.62 -12.26
N GLY A 292 9.44 6.71 -12.84
CA GLY A 292 9.96 5.63 -13.68
C GLY A 292 10.43 4.41 -12.86
N GLU A 293 11.20 3.57 -13.52
CA GLU A 293 11.78 2.36 -12.91
C GLU A 293 13.25 2.64 -12.56
N VAL A 294 13.53 2.73 -11.29
CA VAL A 294 14.86 3.12 -10.75
C VAL A 294 15.82 1.94 -10.59
N THR A 295 15.40 0.71 -10.90
CA THR A 295 16.18 -0.52 -10.75
C THR A 295 16.51 -1.21 -12.08
N GLY A 296 16.33 -0.51 -13.21
CA GLY A 296 16.69 -1.00 -14.54
C GLY A 296 18.20 -0.91 -14.84
N PRO A 297 18.67 -1.48 -15.98
CA PRO A 297 20.02 -1.28 -16.45
C PRO A 297 20.22 0.19 -16.86
N GLY A 298 21.34 0.77 -16.48
CA GLY A 298 21.73 2.15 -16.80
C GLY A 298 22.79 2.69 -15.88
N ASP A 299 23.39 3.82 -16.27
CA ASP A 299 24.37 4.53 -15.46
C ASP A 299 23.67 5.42 -14.44
N VAL A 300 24.17 5.43 -13.21
CA VAL A 300 23.71 6.30 -12.15
C VAL A 300 24.43 7.65 -12.25
N VAL A 301 23.68 8.71 -12.48
CA VAL A 301 24.20 10.08 -12.46
C VAL A 301 23.65 10.79 -11.23
N THR A 302 24.52 11.18 -10.31
CA THR A 302 24.17 11.96 -9.12
C THR A 302 24.41 13.44 -9.41
N ARG A 303 23.42 14.26 -9.09
CA ARG A 303 23.54 15.73 -9.08
C ARG A 303 23.26 16.20 -7.66
N VAL A 304 24.17 16.95 -7.09
CA VAL A 304 24.05 17.56 -5.77
C VAL A 304 23.90 19.06 -5.98
N ASP A 305 22.92 19.67 -5.34
CA ASP A 305 22.78 21.12 -5.33
C ASP A 305 23.97 21.72 -4.57
N PRO A 306 24.67 22.76 -5.11
CA PRO A 306 25.77 23.42 -4.42
C PRO A 306 25.39 24.01 -3.04
N GLY A 307 24.10 24.20 -2.79
CA GLY A 307 23.58 24.65 -1.49
C GLY A 307 23.52 23.59 -0.38
N GLY A 308 23.80 22.31 -0.67
CA GLY A 308 23.95 21.25 0.35
C GLY A 308 22.64 20.88 1.07
N THR A 309 21.48 20.99 0.43
CA THR A 309 20.19 20.51 0.97
C THR A 309 19.70 19.29 0.22
#